data_680f36eb2a4223a4d03fb212191dacce
#
_entry.id   680f36eb2a4223a4d03fb212191dacce
#
_cell.length_a   1.000
_cell.length_b   1.000
_cell.length_c   1.000
_cell.angle_alpha   90.00
_cell.angle_beta   90.00
_cell.angle_gamma   90.00
#
_symmetry.space_group_name_H-M   'P 1'
#
loop_
_entity.id
_entity.type
_entity.pdbx_description
1 polymer ?
#
loop_
_entity_poly.entity_id
_entity_poly.type
_entity_poly.pdbx_seq_one_letter_code
_entity_poly.pdbx_strand_id
1 'polypeptide(L)' 'MNGNNRTDIKLGMQVRVVQKQDQRSGKLTDGIVAAILTKSGTHPHGIMVRLQSGIVGRVKEIFND' A
#
# COMPACT_ATOMS: atom_id res chain seq x y z
N MET A 1 -0.14 -10.94 -4.41
CA MET A 1 -0.80 -10.03 -5.37
C MET A 1 -0.10 -8.68 -5.34
N ASN A 2 -0.10 -7.97 -6.46
CA ASN A 2 0.42 -6.61 -6.48
C ASN A 2 -0.65 -5.65 -5.93
N GLY A 3 -0.27 -4.43 -5.60
CA GLY A 3 -1.15 -3.46 -4.99
C GLY A 3 -1.75 -2.44 -5.94
N ASN A 4 -1.98 -2.80 -7.20
CA ASN A 4 -2.45 -1.85 -8.20
C ASN A 4 -3.96 -1.71 -8.24
N ASN A 5 -4.71 -2.67 -7.70
CA ASN A 5 -6.16 -2.65 -7.68
C ASN A 5 -6.67 -2.36 -6.28
N ARG A 6 -7.51 -1.33 -6.16
CA ARG A 6 -8.11 -0.95 -4.88
C ARG A 6 -8.97 -2.06 -4.29
N THR A 7 -9.63 -2.85 -5.16
CA THR A 7 -10.50 -3.95 -4.72
C THR A 7 -9.74 -5.08 -4.04
N ASP A 8 -8.43 -5.19 -4.28
CA ASP A 8 -7.59 -6.20 -3.65
C ASP A 8 -7.10 -5.77 -2.26
N ILE A 9 -7.34 -4.52 -1.88
CA ILE A 9 -6.85 -3.94 -0.63
C ILE A 9 -8.02 -3.61 0.26
N LYS A 10 -7.98 -4.08 1.51
CA LYS A 10 -9.01 -3.81 2.50
C LYS A 10 -8.36 -3.32 3.78
N LEU A 11 -9.13 -2.55 4.56
CA LEU A 11 -8.67 -2.11 5.88
C LEU A 11 -8.38 -3.34 6.74
N GLY A 12 -7.29 -3.26 7.49
CA GLY A 12 -6.86 -4.36 8.34
C GLY A 12 -5.99 -5.40 7.66
N MET A 13 -5.77 -5.30 6.35
CA MET A 13 -4.88 -6.23 5.65
C MET A 13 -3.43 -5.85 5.87
N GLN A 14 -2.58 -6.88 5.96
CA GLN A 14 -1.13 -6.66 6.00
C GLN A 14 -0.62 -6.46 4.58
N VAL A 15 0.14 -5.39 4.38
CA VAL A 15 0.68 -5.04 3.07
C VAL A 15 2.13 -4.59 3.22
N ARG A 16 2.82 -4.53 2.08
CA ARG A 16 4.15 -3.96 1.99
C ARG A 16 4.08 -2.77 1.05
N VAL A 17 4.52 -1.61 1.54
CA VAL A 17 4.42 -0.35 0.81
C VAL A 17 5.79 0.25 0.56
N VAL A 18 5.88 1.11 -0.47
CA VAL A 18 7.04 1.96 -0.68
C VAL A 18 6.63 3.38 -0.31
N GLN A 19 7.39 4.00 0.61
CA GLN A 19 7.17 5.38 0.99
C GLN A 19 7.70 6.30 -0.11
N LYS A 20 7.14 7.51 -0.20
CA LYS A 20 7.56 8.48 -1.21
C LYS A 20 9.07 8.72 -1.18
N GLN A 21 9.63 8.84 -0.01
CA GLN A 21 11.06 9.07 0.19
C GLN A 21 11.92 7.88 -0.21
N ASP A 22 11.33 6.68 -0.28
CA ASP A 22 12.04 5.44 -0.57
C ASP A 22 11.83 4.95 -1.99
N GLN A 23 11.13 5.71 -2.83
CA GLN A 23 10.85 5.29 -4.21
C GLN A 23 12.13 5.07 -5.02
N ARG A 24 13.17 5.83 -4.74
CA ARG A 24 14.47 5.69 -5.40
C ARG A 24 15.18 4.39 -5.05
N SER A 25 15.22 4.09 -3.77
CA SER A 25 15.94 2.91 -3.26
C SER A 25 15.13 1.64 -3.38
N GLY A 26 13.80 1.76 -3.51
CA GLY A 26 12.90 0.62 -3.52
C GLY A 26 12.72 -0.02 -2.15
N LYS A 27 13.12 0.66 -1.08
CA LYS A 27 12.94 0.15 0.27
C LYS A 27 11.46 -0.03 0.58
N LEU A 28 11.09 -1.17 1.12
CA LEU A 28 9.71 -1.50 1.44
C LEU A 28 9.47 -1.50 2.95
N THR A 29 8.25 -1.14 3.33
CA THR A 29 7.83 -1.09 4.73
C THR A 29 6.57 -1.91 4.89
N ASP A 30 6.56 -2.83 5.85
CA ASP A 30 5.39 -3.67 6.14
C ASP A 30 4.47 -2.95 7.11
N GLY A 31 3.18 -3.19 6.99
CA GLY A 31 2.22 -2.65 7.95
C GLY A 31 0.80 -3.09 7.64
N ILE A 32 -0.11 -2.60 8.48
CA ILE A 32 -1.54 -2.91 8.38
C ILE A 32 -2.26 -1.69 7.84
N VAL A 33 -3.11 -1.89 6.85
CA VAL A 33 -3.85 -0.80 6.20
C VAL A 33 -4.85 -0.19 7.18
N ALA A 34 -4.71 1.11 7.44
CA ALA A 34 -5.65 1.88 8.27
C ALA A 34 -6.60 2.70 7.41
N ALA A 35 -6.14 3.15 6.24
CA ALA A 35 -6.97 3.93 5.33
C ALA A 35 -6.47 3.76 3.90
N ILE A 36 -7.39 3.82 2.94
CA ILE A 36 -7.06 3.79 1.52
C ILE A 36 -7.21 5.21 1.00
N LEU A 37 -6.12 5.79 0.48
CA LEU A 37 -6.09 7.18 0.07
C LEU A 37 -6.33 7.39 -1.42
N THR A 38 -6.03 6.39 -2.26
CA THR A 38 -6.31 6.45 -3.69
C THR A 38 -7.80 6.28 -3.93
N LYS A 39 -8.40 7.21 -4.64
CA LYS A 39 -9.83 7.16 -4.96
C LYS A 39 -10.14 6.33 -6.20
N SER A 40 -9.19 6.22 -7.11
CA SER A 40 -9.35 5.43 -8.33
C SER A 40 -9.36 3.94 -8.01
N GLY A 41 -10.03 3.16 -8.86
CA GLY A 41 -10.05 1.70 -8.71
C GLY A 41 -8.71 1.05 -8.96
N THR A 42 -7.85 1.67 -9.77
CA THR A 42 -6.52 1.17 -10.08
C THR A 42 -5.52 2.32 -10.11
N HIS A 43 -4.25 1.98 -9.93
CA HIS A 43 -3.16 2.93 -10.08
C HIS A 43 -1.91 2.20 -10.55
N PRO A 44 -1.21 2.69 -11.60
CA PRO A 44 -0.06 1.98 -12.17
C PRO A 44 1.13 1.85 -11.21
N HIS A 45 1.26 2.76 -10.25
CA HIS A 45 2.34 2.73 -9.26
C HIS A 45 1.93 2.11 -7.93
N GLY A 46 0.70 1.61 -7.83
CA GLY A 46 0.17 1.03 -6.60
C GLY A 46 -0.79 1.96 -5.90
N ILE A 47 -1.73 1.36 -5.17
CA ILE A 47 -2.72 2.10 -4.39
C ILE A 47 -2.03 2.74 -3.20
N MET A 48 -2.28 4.02 -2.97
CA MET A 48 -1.74 4.72 -1.81
C MET A 48 -2.60 4.45 -0.59
N VAL A 49 -1.96 4.05 0.49
CA VAL A 49 -2.63 3.76 1.75
C VAL A 49 -1.89 4.40 2.90
N ARG A 50 -2.59 4.57 4.01
CA ARG A 50 -1.99 4.92 5.29
C ARG A 50 -2.04 3.68 6.18
N LEU A 51 -0.90 3.35 6.79
CA LEU A 51 -0.80 2.23 7.70
C LEU A 51 -1.21 2.64 9.12
N GLN A 52 -1.50 1.67 9.97
CA GLN A 52 -1.87 1.94 11.36
C GLN A 52 -0.77 2.66 12.13
N SER A 53 0.47 2.50 11.71
CA SER A 53 1.61 3.22 12.30
C SER A 53 1.68 4.69 11.90
N GLY A 54 0.83 5.13 10.96
CA GLY A 54 0.85 6.50 10.43
C GLY A 54 1.67 6.67 9.16
N ILE A 55 2.36 5.64 8.73
CA ILE A 55 3.17 5.68 7.50
C ILE A 55 2.25 5.68 6.29
N VAL A 56 2.55 6.52 5.31
CA VAL A 56 1.83 6.59 4.03
C VAL A 56 2.75 6.09 2.93
N GLY A 57 2.22 5.22 2.06
CA GLY A 57 2.98 4.70 0.94
C GLY A 57 2.10 4.01 -0.08
N ARG A 58 2.72 3.60 -1.18
CA ARG A 58 2.03 2.87 -2.25
C ARG A 58 2.23 1.38 -2.05
N VAL A 59 1.15 0.62 -2.12
CA VAL A 59 1.18 -0.82 -1.90
C VAL A 59 1.92 -1.51 -3.06
N LYS A 60 2.91 -2.32 -2.71
CA LYS A 60 3.66 -3.13 -3.68
C LYS A 60 3.34 -4.61 -3.54
N GLU A 61 3.05 -5.06 -2.34
CA GLU A 61 2.68 -6.46 -2.10
C GLU A 61 1.56 -6.53 -1.08
N ILE A 62 0.70 -7.51 -1.25
CA ILE A 62 -0.39 -7.80 -0.33
C ILE A 62 -0.14 -9.18 0.26
N PHE A 63 -0.08 -9.27 1.58
CA PHE A 63 0.04 -10.54 2.27
C PHE A 63 -1.35 -11.09 2.52
N ASN A 64 -1.65 -12.17 1.84
CA ASN A 64 -2.97 -12.77 1.86
C ASN A 64 -2.91 -14.06 2.67
N ASP A 65 -3.55 -14.06 3.79
CA ASP A 65 -3.62 -15.26 4.65
C ASP A 65 -4.78 -16.15 4.27
#